data_04a09d7097c6fef9611ba8d19425f4cf
#
_entry.id   04a09d7097c6fef9611ba8d19425f4cf
#
_cell.length_a   1.000
_cell.length_b   1.000
_cell.length_c   1.000
_cell.angle_alpha   90.00
_cell.angle_beta   90.00
_cell.angle_gamma   90.00
#
_symmetry.space_group_name_H-M   'P 1'
#
loop_
_entity.id
_entity.type
_entity.pdbx_description
1 polymer ?
#
loop_
_entity_poly.entity_id
_entity_poly.type
_entity_poly.pdbx_seq_one_letter_code
_entity_poly.pdbx_strand_id
1 'polypeptide(L)'
;MGLRHHTRYTGPTTSNAAKAGLTMGLFSPLPPAPTSAIDSRAAAWRLFITLLLMTLGSSGMYVSSVVMPQVQADFGISRADASLPYTLMMLGFGLGGMLMGHLSDRRGIAASLVLGAMGVGSGYMLAGLTHNAWLFMLIHGGLMGLLGISATFAPLVADTSLWWNRRRGIAVAVCASGNYLAGALWPSIAQYGVDTVGWRTTYLLLGVGSAITMALLALQMRQRPPEQAAPVPPKGSAAIPDAQRPFGLSTRTAHGLLWVAGLACCVAMSMPQVHIVSYCTDLGYGAARGAEMLSLMLTCGIVSRLVSGMICDRIGGLKTLMLGSVLQGVALLLFLPFDGLAALYIASALFGLFQGGIVPSYAIIIREHFSPKEAGARVGSVIMATLVGMALGGWMSGKLFDLTGSYHAAFINGIAWNLLNLSIALFLSWRYRRSQQQLAQSPSVA
;
A
#
# COMPACT_ATOMS: atom_id res chain seq x y z
N MET A 1 3.63 -8.28 72.87
CA MET A 1 3.55 -6.83 72.70
C MET A 1 3.84 -6.59 71.18
N GLY A 2 2.80 -6.60 70.37
CA GLY A 2 2.88 -6.54 68.93
C GLY A 2 2.17 -5.27 68.43
N LEU A 3 2.93 -4.41 67.77
CA LEU A 3 2.41 -3.20 67.13
C LEU A 3 2.08 -3.53 65.66
N ARG A 4 0.79 -3.50 65.30
CA ARG A 4 0.30 -3.55 63.91
C ARG A 4 0.37 -2.14 63.32
N HIS A 5 1.20 -1.93 62.31
CA HIS A 5 1.14 -0.72 61.45
C HIS A 5 -0.01 -0.86 60.43
N HIS A 6 -1.06 -0.07 60.60
CA HIS A 6 -2.08 0.17 59.58
C HIS A 6 -1.56 1.24 58.59
N THR A 7 -1.17 0.86 57.41
CA THR A 7 -0.99 1.77 56.29
C THR A 7 -2.36 2.14 55.71
N ARG A 8 -2.78 3.40 55.92
CA ARG A 8 -3.96 3.98 55.27
C ARG A 8 -3.63 4.21 53.79
N TYR A 9 -4.31 3.51 52.91
CA TYR A 9 -4.41 3.82 51.49
C TYR A 9 -5.25 5.10 51.34
N THR A 10 -4.62 6.24 51.04
CA THR A 10 -5.32 7.45 50.58
C THR A 10 -5.58 7.28 49.08
N GLY A 11 -6.84 7.03 48.70
CA GLY A 11 -7.29 7.02 47.32
C GLY A 11 -7.05 8.38 46.65
N PRO A 12 -6.90 8.40 45.32
CA PRO A 12 -6.62 9.64 44.57
C PRO A 12 -7.81 10.60 44.76
N THR A 13 -7.47 11.81 45.21
CA THR A 13 -8.42 12.89 45.43
C THR A 13 -9.11 13.28 44.11
N THR A 14 -10.44 13.40 44.15
CA THR A 14 -11.34 13.78 43.06
C THR A 14 -11.03 15.11 42.37
N SER A 15 -10.09 15.92 42.90
CA SER A 15 -9.64 17.19 42.36
C SER A 15 -8.75 17.04 41.08
N ASN A 16 -8.02 15.92 40.91
CA ASN A 16 -7.19 15.71 39.71
C ASN A 16 -7.97 15.19 38.52
N ALA A 17 -9.10 14.53 38.72
CA ALA A 17 -9.96 14.05 37.64
C ALA A 17 -10.70 15.21 36.93
N ALA A 18 -11.09 16.24 37.67
CA ALA A 18 -11.81 17.39 37.12
C ALA A 18 -10.89 18.33 36.28
N LYS A 19 -9.59 18.43 36.61
CA LYS A 19 -8.63 19.22 35.82
C LYS A 19 -8.18 18.52 34.53
N ALA A 20 -8.24 17.19 34.47
CA ALA A 20 -7.94 16.43 33.27
C ALA A 20 -9.06 16.51 32.20
N GLY A 21 -10.28 16.85 32.58
CA GLY A 21 -11.43 16.92 31.68
C GLY A 21 -11.54 18.20 30.83
N LEU A 22 -10.86 19.27 31.17
CA LEU A 22 -11.06 20.60 30.55
C LEU A 22 -10.08 20.95 29.42
N THR A 23 -9.12 20.06 29.10
CA THR A 23 -8.13 20.29 28.03
C THR A 23 -8.00 19.17 27.01
N MET A 24 -8.96 18.25 26.96
CA MET A 24 -8.99 17.23 25.90
C MET A 24 -9.39 17.90 24.58
N GLY A 25 -8.43 18.22 23.73
CA GLY A 25 -8.68 18.69 22.38
C GLY A 25 -9.54 17.68 21.60
N LEU A 26 -10.33 18.16 20.63
CA LEU A 26 -11.29 17.36 19.86
C LEU A 26 -10.69 16.06 19.28
N PHE A 27 -9.38 16.01 19.04
CA PHE A 27 -8.65 14.87 18.47
C PHE A 27 -7.75 14.14 19.47
N SER A 28 -7.87 14.43 20.78
CA SER A 28 -7.10 13.70 21.79
C SER A 28 -7.53 12.23 21.85
N PRO A 29 -6.58 11.28 22.06
CA PRO A 29 -6.90 9.87 22.13
C PRO A 29 -7.75 9.58 23.39
N LEU A 30 -8.72 8.70 23.22
CA LEU A 30 -9.52 8.14 24.32
C LEU A 30 -8.72 7.01 25.00
N PRO A 31 -9.11 6.60 26.22
CA PRO A 31 -8.51 5.47 26.92
C PRO A 31 -8.59 4.17 26.08
N PRO A 32 -7.73 3.17 26.39
CA PRO A 32 -7.77 1.87 25.72
C PRO A 32 -9.15 1.22 25.79
N ALA A 33 -9.54 0.53 24.72
CA ALA A 33 -10.77 -0.25 24.71
C ALA A 33 -10.64 -1.46 25.64
N PRO A 34 -11.74 -1.97 26.19
CA PRO A 34 -11.73 -3.21 26.96
C PRO A 34 -11.34 -4.40 26.05
N THR A 35 -10.75 -5.45 26.62
CA THR A 35 -10.36 -6.66 25.88
C THR A 35 -11.54 -7.37 25.22
N SER A 36 -12.76 -7.21 25.75
CA SER A 36 -14.02 -7.69 25.14
C SER A 36 -14.34 -7.03 23.79
N ALA A 37 -13.68 -5.93 23.44
CA ALA A 37 -13.83 -5.29 22.14
C ALA A 37 -13.11 -6.04 21.01
N ILE A 38 -12.17 -6.94 21.32
CA ILE A 38 -11.46 -7.77 20.33
C ILE A 38 -12.46 -8.74 19.68
N ASP A 39 -12.37 -8.90 18.35
CA ASP A 39 -13.24 -9.75 17.53
C ASP A 39 -14.76 -9.44 17.67
N SER A 40 -15.12 -8.25 18.16
CA SER A 40 -16.49 -7.81 18.44
C SER A 40 -17.12 -7.06 17.26
N ARG A 41 -18.41 -6.71 17.42
CA ARG A 41 -19.10 -5.80 16.49
C ARG A 41 -18.44 -4.41 16.43
N ALA A 42 -17.86 -3.94 17.54
CA ALA A 42 -17.11 -2.68 17.58
C ALA A 42 -15.84 -2.77 16.72
N ALA A 43 -15.11 -3.90 16.79
CA ALA A 43 -13.97 -4.15 15.90
C ALA A 43 -14.39 -4.20 14.43
N ALA A 44 -15.54 -4.81 14.11
CA ALA A 44 -16.05 -4.86 12.73
C ALA A 44 -16.45 -3.47 12.21
N TRP A 45 -17.11 -2.64 13.03
CA TRP A 45 -17.42 -1.26 12.70
C TRP A 45 -16.15 -0.44 12.46
N ARG A 46 -15.14 -0.59 13.34
CA ARG A 46 -13.84 0.05 13.19
C ARG A 46 -13.15 -0.38 11.90
N LEU A 47 -13.21 -1.66 11.54
CA LEU A 47 -12.66 -2.18 10.27
C LEU A 47 -13.33 -1.53 9.06
N PHE A 48 -14.65 -1.33 9.11
CA PHE A 48 -15.38 -0.64 8.05
C PHE A 48 -14.92 0.83 7.91
N ILE A 49 -14.77 1.56 9.02
CA ILE A 49 -14.23 2.93 9.02
C ILE A 49 -12.79 2.95 8.47
N THR A 50 -11.98 1.98 8.85
CA THR A 50 -10.60 1.82 8.35
C THR A 50 -10.56 1.62 6.84
N LEU A 51 -11.46 0.78 6.31
CA LEU A 51 -11.61 0.56 4.86
C LEU A 51 -11.95 1.86 4.13
N LEU A 52 -12.91 2.65 4.65
CA LEU A 52 -13.30 3.94 4.08
C LEU A 52 -12.15 4.96 4.11
N LEU A 53 -11.44 5.07 5.25
CA LEU A 53 -10.30 5.97 5.40
C LEU A 53 -9.17 5.62 4.43
N MET A 54 -8.88 4.34 4.24
CA MET A 54 -7.86 3.90 3.29
C MET A 54 -8.30 4.18 1.85
N THR A 55 -9.57 3.98 1.52
CA THR A 55 -10.13 4.27 0.20
C THR A 55 -10.07 5.78 -0.14
N LEU A 56 -10.39 6.64 0.84
CA LEU A 56 -10.29 8.10 0.67
C LEU A 56 -8.84 8.56 0.60
N GLY A 57 -8.00 8.11 1.51
CA GLY A 57 -6.59 8.53 1.59
C GLY A 57 -5.75 8.09 0.41
N SER A 58 -6.11 6.98 -0.25
CA SER A 58 -5.42 6.49 -1.44
C SER A 58 -5.94 7.09 -2.75
N SER A 59 -6.93 7.97 -2.71
CA SER A 59 -7.55 8.57 -3.91
C SER A 59 -6.54 9.27 -4.81
N GLY A 60 -5.63 10.05 -4.23
CA GLY A 60 -4.64 10.83 -4.98
C GLY A 60 -3.78 10.01 -5.93
N MET A 61 -3.49 8.77 -5.56
CA MET A 61 -2.69 7.84 -6.36
C MET A 61 -3.33 7.54 -7.72
N TYR A 62 -4.65 7.39 -7.76
CA TYR A 62 -5.38 7.03 -8.96
C TYR A 62 -5.93 8.24 -9.72
N VAL A 63 -6.35 9.27 -8.98
CA VAL A 63 -6.82 10.53 -9.59
C VAL A 63 -5.70 11.21 -10.36
N SER A 64 -4.45 11.18 -9.88
CA SER A 64 -3.31 11.75 -10.62
C SER A 64 -3.09 11.09 -11.99
N SER A 65 -3.35 9.79 -12.10
CA SER A 65 -3.26 9.07 -13.39
C SER A 65 -4.41 9.45 -14.34
N VAL A 66 -5.60 9.72 -13.80
CA VAL A 66 -6.78 10.14 -14.59
C VAL A 66 -6.58 11.54 -15.19
N VAL A 67 -6.10 12.49 -14.39
CA VAL A 67 -5.91 13.87 -14.84
C VAL A 67 -4.62 14.10 -15.64
N MET A 68 -3.77 13.09 -15.76
CA MET A 68 -2.46 13.23 -16.40
C MET A 68 -2.52 13.80 -17.81
N PRO A 69 -3.44 13.41 -18.73
CA PRO A 69 -3.55 14.01 -20.05
C PRO A 69 -3.88 15.51 -20.00
N GLN A 70 -4.80 15.91 -19.12
CA GLN A 70 -5.21 17.30 -18.98
C GLN A 70 -4.11 18.16 -18.36
N VAL A 71 -3.42 17.63 -17.34
CA VAL A 71 -2.27 18.28 -16.70
C VAL A 71 -1.13 18.46 -17.69
N GLN A 72 -0.85 17.44 -18.53
CA GLN A 72 0.16 17.52 -19.59
C GLN A 72 -0.16 18.64 -20.57
N ALA A 73 -1.40 18.73 -21.02
CA ALA A 73 -1.84 19.75 -21.97
C ALA A 73 -1.84 21.16 -21.35
N ASP A 74 -2.32 21.31 -20.11
CA ASP A 74 -2.48 22.59 -19.43
C ASP A 74 -1.13 23.23 -19.05
N PHE A 75 -0.16 22.42 -18.63
CA PHE A 75 1.19 22.88 -18.30
C PHE A 75 2.19 22.83 -19.47
N GLY A 76 1.83 22.24 -20.61
CA GLY A 76 2.72 22.10 -21.78
C GLY A 76 3.98 21.28 -21.48
N ILE A 77 3.90 20.25 -20.64
CA ILE A 77 5.04 19.45 -20.16
C ILE A 77 5.10 18.10 -20.87
N SER A 78 6.26 17.43 -20.76
CA SER A 78 6.47 16.09 -21.29
C SER A 78 5.61 15.03 -20.58
N ARG A 79 5.46 13.84 -21.19
CA ARG A 79 4.73 12.72 -20.56
C ARG A 79 5.45 12.22 -19.29
N ALA A 80 6.78 12.23 -19.31
CA ALA A 80 7.60 11.92 -18.15
C ALA A 80 7.34 12.90 -17.00
N ASP A 81 7.32 14.21 -17.29
CA ASP A 81 7.05 15.24 -16.27
C ASP A 81 5.62 15.14 -15.75
N ALA A 82 4.64 14.86 -16.61
CA ALA A 82 3.25 14.67 -16.22
C ALA A 82 3.04 13.43 -15.30
N SER A 83 3.95 12.47 -15.30
CA SER A 83 3.95 11.32 -14.39
C SER A 83 4.66 11.57 -13.05
N LEU A 84 5.44 12.66 -12.91
CA LEU A 84 6.17 13.00 -11.68
C LEU A 84 5.28 13.22 -10.45
N PRO A 85 4.06 13.75 -10.54
CA PRO A 85 3.15 13.82 -9.39
C PRO A 85 2.93 12.45 -8.73
N TYR A 86 2.69 11.41 -9.54
CA TYR A 86 2.58 10.03 -9.06
C TYR A 86 3.90 9.52 -8.49
N THR A 87 5.00 9.74 -9.20
CA THR A 87 6.36 9.33 -8.78
C THR A 87 6.72 9.90 -7.41
N LEU A 88 6.59 11.22 -7.24
CA LEU A 88 6.89 11.89 -5.97
C LEU A 88 5.93 11.46 -4.85
N MET A 89 4.66 11.21 -5.21
CA MET A 89 3.68 10.70 -4.26
C MET A 89 4.05 9.30 -3.72
N MET A 90 4.56 8.39 -4.57
CA MET A 90 5.02 7.07 -4.15
C MET A 90 6.25 7.17 -3.22
N LEU A 91 7.20 8.03 -3.54
CA LEU A 91 8.36 8.31 -2.68
C LEU A 91 7.92 8.93 -1.34
N GLY A 92 7.04 9.92 -1.39
CA GLY A 92 6.45 10.54 -0.20
C GLY A 92 5.70 9.52 0.65
N PHE A 93 4.89 8.66 0.05
CA PHE A 93 4.17 7.59 0.74
C PHE A 93 5.12 6.65 1.50
N GLY A 94 6.20 6.22 0.87
CA GLY A 94 7.19 5.35 1.50
C GLY A 94 7.87 6.01 2.70
N LEU A 95 8.37 7.22 2.53
CA LEU A 95 9.02 8.00 3.60
C LEU A 95 8.04 8.37 4.72
N GLY A 96 6.85 8.80 4.34
CA GLY A 96 5.80 9.19 5.28
C GLY A 96 5.27 8.04 6.14
N GLY A 97 5.29 6.80 5.63
CA GLY A 97 4.83 5.64 6.38
C GLY A 97 5.58 5.46 7.72
N MET A 98 6.89 5.70 7.74
CA MET A 98 7.67 5.65 8.96
C MET A 98 7.31 6.81 9.92
N LEU A 99 7.14 8.02 9.40
CA LEU A 99 6.78 9.20 10.19
C LEU A 99 5.38 9.05 10.81
N MET A 100 4.41 8.62 10.01
CA MET A 100 3.02 8.44 10.45
C MET A 100 2.88 7.26 11.41
N GLY A 101 3.68 6.21 11.26
CA GLY A 101 3.76 5.13 12.24
C GLY A 101 4.22 5.64 13.61
N HIS A 102 5.33 6.35 13.68
CA HIS A 102 5.81 6.95 14.93
C HIS A 102 4.83 7.95 15.56
N LEU A 103 4.14 8.75 14.73
CA LEU A 103 3.11 9.67 15.22
C LEU A 103 1.92 8.91 15.81
N SER A 104 1.48 7.84 15.13
CA SER A 104 0.40 6.98 15.61
C SER A 104 0.73 6.31 16.93
N ASP A 105 1.97 5.79 17.09
CA ASP A 105 2.43 5.16 18.32
C ASP A 105 2.44 6.12 19.52
N ARG A 106 2.87 7.37 19.29
CA ARG A 106 3.00 8.37 20.35
C ARG A 106 1.68 9.06 20.71
N ARG A 107 0.92 9.52 19.70
CA ARG A 107 -0.28 10.35 19.88
C ARG A 107 -1.59 9.63 19.57
N GLY A 108 -1.54 8.35 19.19
CA GLY A 108 -2.68 7.56 18.75
C GLY A 108 -3.00 7.77 17.27
N ILE A 109 -3.71 6.79 16.70
CA ILE A 109 -3.99 6.73 15.25
C ILE A 109 -4.80 7.93 14.75
N ALA A 110 -5.71 8.48 15.55
CA ALA A 110 -6.53 9.63 15.16
C ALA A 110 -5.68 10.86 14.80
N ALA A 111 -4.55 11.10 15.50
CA ALA A 111 -3.65 12.22 15.19
C ALA A 111 -3.02 12.07 13.78
N SER A 112 -2.57 10.87 13.43
CA SER A 112 -2.04 10.58 12.09
C SER A 112 -3.11 10.75 11.02
N LEU A 113 -4.34 10.29 11.28
CA LEU A 113 -5.46 10.37 10.33
C LEU A 113 -5.92 11.80 10.10
N VAL A 114 -5.94 12.65 11.14
CA VAL A 114 -6.25 14.09 10.99
C VAL A 114 -5.18 14.79 10.16
N LEU A 115 -3.91 14.51 10.43
CA LEU A 115 -2.81 15.03 9.61
C LEU A 115 -2.91 14.53 8.16
N GLY A 116 -3.30 13.25 7.98
CA GLY A 116 -3.59 12.68 6.67
C GLY A 116 -4.75 13.36 5.95
N ALA A 117 -5.84 13.65 6.65
CA ALA A 117 -6.98 14.38 6.11
C ALA A 117 -6.59 15.80 5.65
N MET A 118 -5.79 16.51 6.47
CA MET A 118 -5.21 17.80 6.08
C MET A 118 -4.29 17.66 4.86
N GLY A 119 -3.42 16.63 4.83
CA GLY A 119 -2.50 16.38 3.73
C GLY A 119 -3.23 16.10 2.40
N VAL A 120 -4.20 15.20 2.39
CA VAL A 120 -5.00 14.90 1.18
C VAL A 120 -5.85 16.09 0.77
N GLY A 121 -6.59 16.69 1.73
CA GLY A 121 -7.50 17.79 1.45
C GLY A 121 -6.79 19.03 0.94
N SER A 122 -5.78 19.53 1.68
CA SER A 122 -4.99 20.69 1.23
C SER A 122 -4.17 20.36 -0.02
N GLY A 123 -3.69 19.12 -0.16
CA GLY A 123 -2.98 18.66 -1.34
C GLY A 123 -3.82 18.81 -2.61
N TYR A 124 -5.05 18.32 -2.60
CA TYR A 124 -5.98 18.49 -3.72
C TYR A 124 -6.30 19.96 -3.97
N MET A 125 -6.65 20.72 -2.93
CA MET A 125 -7.04 22.12 -3.09
C MET A 125 -5.90 22.96 -3.67
N LEU A 126 -4.69 22.83 -3.12
CA LEU A 126 -3.53 23.59 -3.60
C LEU A 126 -3.09 23.15 -5.00
N ALA A 127 -3.16 21.83 -5.29
CA ALA A 127 -2.86 21.33 -6.63
C ALA A 127 -3.86 21.83 -7.67
N GLY A 128 -5.16 21.94 -7.33
CA GLY A 128 -6.19 22.49 -8.23
C GLY A 128 -6.02 24.01 -8.47
N LEU A 129 -5.45 24.73 -7.51
CA LEU A 129 -5.27 26.20 -7.63
C LEU A 129 -3.93 26.59 -8.27
N THR A 130 -2.93 25.72 -8.28
CA THR A 130 -1.61 26.08 -8.82
C THR A 130 -1.58 26.11 -10.35
N HIS A 131 -0.79 27.06 -10.89
CA HIS A 131 -0.45 27.16 -12.30
C HIS A 131 1.04 26.84 -12.55
N ASN A 132 1.76 26.37 -11.53
CA ASN A 132 3.16 26.00 -11.63
C ASN A 132 3.30 24.48 -11.57
N ALA A 133 3.82 23.88 -12.63
CA ALA A 133 3.99 22.43 -12.74
C ALA A 133 4.86 21.83 -11.61
N TRP A 134 5.97 22.49 -11.24
CA TRP A 134 6.83 22.01 -10.17
C TRP A 134 6.14 22.04 -8.81
N LEU A 135 5.37 23.11 -8.53
CA LEU A 135 4.62 23.18 -7.29
C LEU A 135 3.52 22.10 -7.25
N PHE A 136 2.85 21.83 -8.39
CA PHE A 136 1.90 20.74 -8.53
C PHE A 136 2.50 19.38 -8.18
N MET A 137 3.70 19.10 -8.70
CA MET A 137 4.45 17.86 -8.42
C MET A 137 4.85 17.76 -6.94
N LEU A 138 5.38 18.84 -6.35
CA LEU A 138 5.80 18.88 -4.94
C LEU A 138 4.62 18.74 -3.97
N ILE A 139 3.46 19.30 -4.29
CA ILE A 139 2.23 19.14 -3.51
C ILE A 139 1.82 17.65 -3.48
N HIS A 140 1.87 16.95 -4.60
CA HIS A 140 1.56 15.53 -4.66
C HIS A 140 2.53 14.70 -3.81
N GLY A 141 3.83 14.97 -3.88
CA GLY A 141 4.83 14.26 -3.08
C GLY A 141 4.74 14.57 -1.60
N GLY A 142 4.69 15.86 -1.24
CA GLY A 142 4.77 16.33 0.14
C GLY A 142 3.44 16.21 0.89
N LEU A 143 2.37 16.80 0.35
CA LEU A 143 1.09 16.80 1.07
C LEU A 143 0.32 15.50 0.86
N MET A 144 0.15 15.04 -0.37
CA MET A 144 -0.67 13.86 -0.65
C MET A 144 0.08 12.56 -0.35
N GLY A 145 1.36 12.46 -0.72
CA GLY A 145 2.17 11.25 -0.48
C GLY A 145 2.64 11.15 0.96
N LEU A 146 3.48 12.12 1.38
CA LEU A 146 4.18 12.08 2.67
C LEU A 146 3.23 12.20 3.88
N LEU A 147 2.19 13.02 3.80
CA LEU A 147 1.23 13.21 4.90
C LEU A 147 -0.07 12.43 4.66
N GLY A 148 -0.61 12.43 3.44
CA GLY A 148 -1.93 11.89 3.11
C GLY A 148 -1.98 10.36 3.11
N ILE A 149 -1.51 9.75 2.03
CA ILE A 149 -1.57 8.29 1.82
C ILE A 149 -0.84 7.53 2.92
N SER A 150 0.32 8.04 3.35
CA SER A 150 1.14 7.42 4.39
C SER A 150 0.40 7.26 5.72
N ALA A 151 -0.44 8.23 6.09
CA ALA A 151 -1.24 8.18 7.32
C ALA A 151 -2.37 7.13 7.25
N THR A 152 -2.85 6.84 6.05
CA THR A 152 -4.02 5.98 5.83
C THR A 152 -3.67 4.55 5.40
N PHE A 153 -2.41 4.16 5.34
CA PHE A 153 -2.04 2.78 4.97
C PHE A 153 -1.38 2.03 6.13
N ALA A 154 -0.10 2.27 6.40
CA ALA A 154 0.66 1.50 7.39
C ALA A 154 0.09 1.62 8.82
N PRO A 155 -0.27 2.81 9.34
CA PRO A 155 -0.88 2.93 10.65
C PRO A 155 -2.23 2.21 10.76
N LEU A 156 -3.09 2.25 9.72
CA LEU A 156 -4.39 1.58 9.73
C LEU A 156 -4.25 0.05 9.70
N VAL A 157 -3.31 -0.48 8.94
CA VAL A 157 -3.00 -1.92 8.92
C VAL A 157 -2.50 -2.39 10.29
N ALA A 158 -1.61 -1.61 10.91
CA ALA A 158 -1.10 -1.91 12.24
C ALA A 158 -2.20 -1.86 13.29
N ASP A 159 -3.00 -0.79 13.34
CA ASP A 159 -4.13 -0.66 14.26
C ASP A 159 -5.15 -1.80 14.09
N THR A 160 -5.54 -2.11 12.86
CA THR A 160 -6.47 -3.22 12.59
C THR A 160 -5.97 -4.53 13.17
N SER A 161 -4.67 -4.80 13.09
CA SER A 161 -4.09 -6.04 13.62
C SER A 161 -4.22 -6.20 15.13
N LEU A 162 -4.45 -5.11 15.88
CA LEU A 162 -4.59 -5.10 17.33
C LEU A 162 -6.05 -5.31 17.80
N TRP A 163 -7.02 -5.13 16.90
CA TRP A 163 -8.45 -5.32 17.20
C TRP A 163 -8.97 -6.71 16.87
N TRP A 164 -8.12 -7.56 16.23
CA TRP A 164 -8.51 -8.90 15.78
C TRP A 164 -7.51 -9.96 16.23
N ASN A 165 -7.99 -11.05 16.80
CA ASN A 165 -7.21 -12.23 17.18
C ASN A 165 -7.56 -13.44 16.30
N ARG A 166 -8.83 -13.85 16.28
CA ARG A 166 -9.30 -15.06 15.58
C ARG A 166 -9.17 -14.97 14.06
N ARG A 167 -9.46 -13.78 13.49
CA ARG A 167 -9.49 -13.54 12.04
C ARG A 167 -8.58 -12.38 11.64
N ARG A 168 -7.46 -12.22 12.34
CA ARG A 168 -6.50 -11.11 12.12
C ARG A 168 -6.08 -10.98 10.66
N GLY A 169 -5.73 -12.09 10.01
CA GLY A 169 -5.30 -12.09 8.61
C GLY A 169 -6.38 -11.57 7.66
N ILE A 170 -7.63 -12.02 7.84
CA ILE A 170 -8.77 -11.55 7.03
C ILE A 170 -9.03 -10.07 7.29
N ALA A 171 -9.03 -9.62 8.54
CA ALA A 171 -9.27 -8.22 8.87
C ALA A 171 -8.19 -7.29 8.26
N VAL A 172 -6.92 -7.68 8.34
CA VAL A 172 -5.81 -6.95 7.72
C VAL A 172 -5.93 -6.96 6.18
N ALA A 173 -6.33 -8.07 5.57
CA ALA A 173 -6.55 -8.16 4.13
C ALA A 173 -7.70 -7.25 3.67
N VAL A 174 -8.82 -7.22 4.40
CA VAL A 174 -9.94 -6.31 4.15
C VAL A 174 -9.49 -4.85 4.28
N CYS A 175 -8.78 -4.50 5.35
CA CYS A 175 -8.21 -3.16 5.52
C CYS A 175 -7.35 -2.78 4.29
N ALA A 176 -6.36 -3.60 3.96
CA ALA A 176 -5.44 -3.34 2.86
C ALA A 176 -6.12 -3.31 1.47
N SER A 177 -7.29 -3.92 1.34
CA SER A 177 -8.09 -3.86 0.10
C SER A 177 -8.69 -2.48 -0.15
N GLY A 178 -8.72 -1.58 0.86
CA GLY A 178 -9.15 -0.20 0.69
C GLY A 178 -8.35 0.57 -0.35
N ASN A 179 -7.05 0.28 -0.49
CA ASN A 179 -6.22 0.87 -1.55
C ASN A 179 -6.69 0.44 -2.95
N TYR A 180 -7.01 -0.84 -3.16
CA TYR A 180 -7.57 -1.33 -4.43
C TYR A 180 -8.98 -0.81 -4.66
N LEU A 181 -9.80 -0.70 -3.60
CA LEU A 181 -11.13 -0.11 -3.68
C LEU A 181 -11.06 1.37 -4.09
N ALA A 182 -10.04 2.10 -3.63
CA ALA A 182 -9.76 3.46 -4.12
C ALA A 182 -9.53 3.46 -5.64
N GLY A 183 -8.70 2.55 -6.14
CA GLY A 183 -8.44 2.42 -7.58
C GLY A 183 -9.62 1.89 -8.37
N ALA A 184 -10.54 1.15 -7.76
CA ALA A 184 -11.78 0.71 -8.39
C ALA A 184 -12.81 1.84 -8.54
N LEU A 185 -12.86 2.77 -7.59
CA LEU A 185 -13.90 3.81 -7.53
C LEU A 185 -13.46 5.16 -8.10
N TRP A 186 -12.28 5.65 -7.65
CA TRP A 186 -11.86 7.03 -7.92
C TRP A 186 -11.59 7.35 -9.38
N PRO A 187 -11.03 6.45 -10.24
CA PRO A 187 -10.81 6.80 -11.64
C PRO A 187 -12.09 7.21 -12.36
N SER A 188 -13.15 6.43 -12.25
CA SER A 188 -14.43 6.72 -12.90
C SER A 188 -15.11 7.97 -12.32
N ILE A 189 -15.06 8.13 -10.97
CA ILE A 189 -15.61 9.32 -10.29
C ILE A 189 -14.85 10.58 -10.71
N ALA A 190 -13.51 10.53 -10.70
CA ALA A 190 -12.68 11.67 -11.07
C ALA A 190 -12.85 12.03 -12.54
N GLN A 191 -12.90 11.03 -13.44
CA GLN A 191 -13.11 11.29 -14.86
C GLN A 191 -14.46 11.96 -15.13
N TYR A 192 -15.53 11.48 -14.48
CA TYR A 192 -16.84 12.14 -14.57
C TYR A 192 -16.78 13.61 -14.13
N GLY A 193 -16.09 13.89 -13.02
CA GLY A 193 -15.86 15.26 -12.57
C GLY A 193 -15.07 16.09 -13.58
N VAL A 194 -14.00 15.53 -14.13
CA VAL A 194 -13.16 16.19 -15.14
C VAL A 194 -13.98 16.55 -16.39
N ASP A 195 -14.83 15.65 -16.84
CA ASP A 195 -15.65 15.85 -18.05
C ASP A 195 -16.78 16.89 -17.83
N THR A 196 -17.26 17.03 -16.59
CA THR A 196 -18.40 17.93 -16.29
C THR A 196 -17.98 19.32 -15.84
N VAL A 197 -16.99 19.44 -14.95
CA VAL A 197 -16.58 20.70 -14.32
C VAL A 197 -15.11 21.05 -14.51
N GLY A 198 -14.36 20.22 -15.23
CA GLY A 198 -12.92 20.37 -15.46
C GLY A 198 -12.08 19.84 -14.30
N TRP A 199 -10.81 19.53 -14.58
CA TRP A 199 -9.93 18.86 -13.62
C TRP A 199 -9.61 19.71 -12.38
N ARG A 200 -9.45 21.03 -12.52
CA ARG A 200 -9.14 21.94 -11.39
C ARG A 200 -10.30 22.00 -10.39
N THR A 201 -11.53 22.16 -10.87
CA THR A 201 -12.73 22.17 -10.01
C THR A 201 -12.94 20.80 -9.36
N THR A 202 -12.70 19.72 -10.10
CA THR A 202 -12.76 18.36 -9.56
C THR A 202 -11.77 18.19 -8.41
N TYR A 203 -10.54 18.69 -8.53
CA TYR A 203 -9.55 18.66 -7.45
C TYR A 203 -10.02 19.45 -6.23
N LEU A 204 -10.62 20.63 -6.40
CA LEU A 204 -11.16 21.41 -5.27
C LEU A 204 -12.29 20.65 -4.56
N LEU A 205 -13.22 20.06 -5.30
CA LEU A 205 -14.32 19.28 -4.74
C LEU A 205 -13.81 18.03 -3.99
N LEU A 206 -12.88 17.31 -4.59
CA LEU A 206 -12.23 16.16 -3.95
C LEU A 206 -11.47 16.58 -2.69
N GLY A 207 -10.80 17.74 -2.72
CA GLY A 207 -10.07 18.27 -1.58
C GLY A 207 -10.97 18.56 -0.38
N VAL A 208 -12.02 19.32 -0.60
CA VAL A 208 -13.00 19.66 0.45
C VAL A 208 -13.72 18.40 0.96
N GLY A 209 -14.21 17.55 0.03
CA GLY A 209 -14.92 16.32 0.38
C GLY A 209 -14.05 15.35 1.17
N SER A 210 -12.80 15.13 0.74
CA SER A 210 -11.87 14.25 1.44
C SER A 210 -11.48 14.80 2.81
N ALA A 211 -11.18 16.10 2.92
CA ALA A 211 -10.82 16.73 4.20
C ALA A 211 -11.92 16.54 5.24
N ILE A 212 -13.16 16.88 4.90
CA ILE A 212 -14.30 16.79 5.81
C ILE A 212 -14.58 15.33 6.18
N THR A 213 -14.72 14.46 5.18
CA THR A 213 -15.10 13.07 5.41
C THR A 213 -14.03 12.33 6.20
N MET A 214 -12.75 12.48 5.85
CA MET A 214 -11.65 11.84 6.59
C MET A 214 -11.52 12.37 8.00
N ALA A 215 -11.73 13.69 8.24
CA ALA A 215 -11.70 14.26 9.59
C ALA A 215 -12.83 13.69 10.46
N LEU A 216 -14.05 13.58 9.92
CA LEU A 216 -15.20 12.97 10.64
C LEU A 216 -14.97 11.49 10.95
N LEU A 217 -14.41 10.73 10.01
CA LEU A 217 -14.08 9.33 10.22
C LEU A 217 -12.91 9.18 11.23
N ALA A 218 -11.92 10.09 11.21
CA ALA A 218 -10.81 10.09 12.16
C ALA A 218 -11.27 10.30 13.61
N LEU A 219 -12.35 11.07 13.83
CA LEU A 219 -12.96 11.22 15.15
C LEU A 219 -13.44 9.90 15.74
N GLN A 220 -13.94 8.98 14.91
CA GLN A 220 -14.38 7.65 15.35
C GLN A 220 -13.20 6.72 15.67
N MET A 221 -11.99 7.06 15.23
CA MET A 221 -10.76 6.29 15.45
C MET A 221 -10.00 6.70 16.72
N ARG A 222 -10.55 7.57 17.57
CA ARG A 222 -9.89 8.11 18.77
C ARG A 222 -9.63 7.06 19.86
N GLN A 223 -10.41 6.00 19.91
CA GLN A 223 -10.24 4.95 20.91
C GLN A 223 -8.95 4.16 20.62
N ARG A 224 -8.13 4.01 21.66
CA ARG A 224 -6.89 3.21 21.55
C ARG A 224 -7.24 1.74 21.51
N PRO A 225 -6.43 0.90 20.83
CA PRO A 225 -6.62 -0.53 20.82
C PRO A 225 -6.56 -1.11 22.26
N PRO A 226 -7.21 -2.25 22.51
CA PRO A 226 -7.13 -2.94 23.79
C PRO A 226 -5.67 -3.28 24.14
N GLU A 227 -5.30 -3.09 25.40
CA GLU A 227 -4.01 -3.56 25.89
C GLU A 227 -3.97 -5.08 25.82
N GLN A 228 -3.27 -5.60 24.82
CA GLN A 228 -3.00 -7.02 24.73
C GLN A 228 -1.79 -7.32 25.62
N ALA A 229 -1.90 -8.33 26.49
CA ALA A 229 -0.73 -8.91 27.14
C ALA A 229 0.28 -9.26 26.05
N ALA A 230 1.53 -8.83 26.22
CA ALA A 230 2.61 -9.12 25.25
C ALA A 230 2.49 -10.59 24.82
N PRO A 231 2.50 -10.90 23.50
CA PRO A 231 2.43 -12.29 23.07
C PRO A 231 3.53 -13.06 23.77
N VAL A 232 3.16 -14.00 24.62
CA VAL A 232 4.11 -14.94 25.19
C VAL A 232 4.68 -15.68 23.99
N PRO A 233 6.00 -15.57 23.71
CA PRO A 233 6.57 -16.29 22.59
C PRO A 233 6.22 -17.76 22.79
N PRO A 234 5.75 -18.47 21.76
CA PRO A 234 5.42 -19.88 21.90
C PRO A 234 6.64 -20.60 22.50
N LYS A 235 6.47 -21.20 23.70
CA LYS A 235 7.48 -22.07 24.28
C LYS A 235 7.73 -23.17 23.26
N GLY A 236 8.90 -23.17 22.64
CA GLY A 236 9.28 -24.17 21.65
C GLY A 236 9.36 -23.70 20.20
N SER A 237 9.38 -22.39 19.92
CA SER A 237 9.84 -21.91 18.61
C SER A 237 11.33 -22.29 18.48
N ALA A 238 11.57 -23.54 18.05
CA ALA A 238 12.89 -23.96 17.62
C ALA A 238 13.37 -22.91 16.60
N ALA A 239 14.57 -22.39 16.80
CA ALA A 239 15.21 -21.49 15.84
C ALA A 239 15.12 -22.19 14.49
N ILE A 240 14.44 -21.54 13.52
CA ILE A 240 14.32 -22.08 12.17
C ILE A 240 15.76 -22.27 11.70
N PRO A 241 16.24 -23.50 11.45
CA PRO A 241 17.65 -23.74 11.11
C PRO A 241 18.11 -22.93 9.90
N ASP A 242 17.17 -22.58 9.02
CA ASP A 242 17.40 -21.81 7.78
C ASP A 242 17.46 -20.28 8.03
N ALA A 243 17.11 -19.78 9.24
CA ALA A 243 17.09 -18.35 9.54
C ALA A 243 18.48 -17.71 9.52
N GLN A 244 19.54 -18.49 9.65
CA GLN A 244 20.92 -18.00 9.56
C GLN A 244 21.42 -17.92 8.12
N ARG A 245 20.88 -18.75 7.20
CA ARG A 245 21.24 -18.78 5.78
C ARG A 245 20.01 -18.98 4.90
N PRO A 246 19.12 -17.96 4.77
CA PRO A 246 17.92 -18.09 3.95
C PRO A 246 18.30 -18.46 2.52
N PHE A 247 17.65 -19.49 1.99
CA PHE A 247 17.93 -20.09 0.65
C PHE A 247 19.38 -20.61 0.50
N GLY A 248 20.06 -20.93 1.59
CA GLY A 248 21.49 -21.29 1.57
C GLY A 248 22.41 -20.13 1.15
N LEU A 249 21.95 -18.88 1.24
CA LEU A 249 22.69 -17.66 0.96
C LEU A 249 22.99 -16.89 2.25
N SER A 250 23.90 -15.89 2.17
CA SER A 250 24.02 -14.94 3.27
C SER A 250 22.71 -14.16 3.43
N THR A 251 22.34 -13.81 4.64
CA THR A 251 21.14 -13.04 4.95
C THR A 251 21.08 -11.70 4.19
N ARG A 252 22.24 -11.06 4.00
CA ARG A 252 22.34 -9.80 3.23
C ARG A 252 22.06 -10.02 1.74
N THR A 253 22.63 -11.08 1.15
CA THR A 253 22.43 -11.40 -0.28
C THR A 253 20.99 -11.79 -0.54
N ALA A 254 20.39 -12.67 0.29
CA ALA A 254 19.00 -13.07 0.14
C ALA A 254 18.04 -11.88 0.27
N HIS A 255 18.28 -10.98 1.24
CA HIS A 255 17.50 -9.77 1.41
C HIS A 255 17.67 -8.79 0.23
N GLY A 256 18.89 -8.59 -0.25
CA GLY A 256 19.18 -7.75 -1.42
C GLY A 256 18.49 -8.25 -2.69
N LEU A 257 18.46 -9.56 -2.91
CA LEU A 257 17.73 -10.17 -4.04
C LEU A 257 16.22 -9.93 -3.93
N LEU A 258 15.63 -10.07 -2.75
CA LEU A 258 14.21 -9.76 -2.53
C LEU A 258 13.92 -8.27 -2.70
N TRP A 259 14.84 -7.40 -2.32
CA TRP A 259 14.73 -5.97 -2.52
C TRP A 259 14.70 -5.60 -4.01
N VAL A 260 15.63 -6.16 -4.80
CA VAL A 260 15.67 -5.97 -6.26
C VAL A 260 14.45 -6.58 -6.93
N ALA A 261 14.01 -7.77 -6.50
CA ALA A 261 12.81 -8.41 -7.03
C ALA A 261 11.56 -7.57 -6.75
N GLY A 262 11.40 -7.03 -5.52
CA GLY A 262 10.29 -6.15 -5.14
C GLY A 262 10.26 -4.86 -5.96
N LEU A 263 11.42 -4.24 -6.19
CA LEU A 263 11.56 -3.09 -7.08
C LEU A 263 11.15 -3.47 -8.50
N ALA A 264 11.70 -4.54 -9.04
CA ALA A 264 11.52 -4.95 -10.42
C ALA A 264 10.05 -5.30 -10.75
N CYS A 265 9.37 -6.04 -9.86
CA CYS A 265 7.95 -6.37 -10.08
C CYS A 265 7.07 -5.12 -10.12
N CYS A 266 7.39 -4.11 -9.30
CA CYS A 266 6.60 -2.90 -9.20
C CYS A 266 6.90 -1.87 -10.29
N VAL A 267 8.11 -1.87 -10.86
CA VAL A 267 8.38 -1.15 -12.12
C VAL A 267 7.47 -1.67 -13.23
N ALA A 268 7.35 -2.99 -13.37
CA ALA A 268 6.47 -3.60 -14.36
C ALA A 268 4.97 -3.34 -14.08
N MET A 269 4.59 -3.31 -12.80
CA MET A 269 3.20 -3.10 -12.35
C MET A 269 2.72 -1.67 -12.61
N SER A 270 3.57 -0.68 -12.43
CA SER A 270 3.17 0.73 -12.48
C SER A 270 2.84 1.22 -13.89
N MET A 271 3.45 0.62 -14.93
CA MET A 271 3.24 1.06 -16.32
C MET A 271 1.75 1.06 -16.70
N PRO A 272 1.00 -0.05 -16.65
CA PRO A 272 -0.42 -0.01 -16.99
C PRO A 272 -1.24 0.85 -16.01
N GLN A 273 -0.93 0.80 -14.72
CA GLN A 273 -1.71 1.53 -13.71
C GLN A 273 -1.61 3.05 -13.84
N VAL A 274 -0.45 3.57 -14.24
CA VAL A 274 -0.23 5.02 -14.36
C VAL A 274 -0.63 5.53 -15.73
N HIS A 275 -0.38 4.76 -16.79
CA HIS A 275 -0.44 5.26 -18.16
C HIS A 275 -1.65 4.76 -18.97
N ILE A 276 -2.50 3.85 -18.44
CA ILE A 276 -3.63 3.30 -19.21
C ILE A 276 -4.60 4.38 -19.70
N VAL A 277 -4.82 5.44 -18.89
CA VAL A 277 -5.71 6.55 -19.28
C VAL A 277 -5.12 7.32 -20.46
N SER A 278 -3.83 7.68 -20.36
CA SER A 278 -3.13 8.35 -21.46
C SER A 278 -3.01 7.48 -22.70
N TYR A 279 -2.74 6.19 -22.52
CA TYR A 279 -2.65 5.22 -23.62
C TYR A 279 -3.98 5.12 -24.39
N CYS A 280 -5.10 5.00 -23.68
CA CYS A 280 -6.43 5.01 -24.32
C CYS A 280 -6.73 6.33 -25.05
N THR A 281 -6.27 7.46 -24.48
CA THR A 281 -6.43 8.77 -25.11
C THR A 281 -5.61 8.85 -26.42
N ASP A 282 -4.38 8.39 -26.42
CA ASP A 282 -3.49 8.38 -27.59
C ASP A 282 -4.01 7.44 -28.70
N LEU A 283 -4.69 6.35 -28.34
CA LEU A 283 -5.37 5.44 -29.29
C LEU A 283 -6.72 5.98 -29.79
N GLY A 284 -7.16 7.16 -29.34
CA GLY A 284 -8.41 7.77 -29.75
C GLY A 284 -9.68 7.28 -29.06
N TYR A 285 -9.56 6.40 -28.04
CA TYR A 285 -10.72 5.90 -27.26
C TYR A 285 -11.19 6.89 -26.19
N GLY A 286 -10.35 7.87 -25.85
CA GLY A 286 -10.64 8.88 -24.84
C GLY A 286 -10.30 8.48 -23.41
N ALA A 287 -10.16 9.49 -22.54
CA ALA A 287 -9.74 9.32 -21.15
C ALA A 287 -10.77 8.52 -20.31
N ALA A 288 -12.07 8.66 -20.62
CA ALA A 288 -13.13 7.95 -19.90
C ALA A 288 -12.98 6.42 -19.99
N ARG A 289 -12.68 5.89 -21.18
CA ARG A 289 -12.45 4.46 -21.36
C ARG A 289 -11.19 3.96 -20.62
N GLY A 290 -10.14 4.79 -20.61
CA GLY A 290 -8.94 4.51 -19.82
C GLY A 290 -9.21 4.48 -18.32
N ALA A 291 -10.03 5.40 -17.79
CA ALA A 291 -10.42 5.42 -16.39
C ALA A 291 -11.29 4.20 -16.01
N GLU A 292 -12.21 3.78 -16.89
CA GLU A 292 -12.99 2.54 -16.72
C GLU A 292 -12.07 1.31 -16.66
N MET A 293 -11.08 1.22 -17.56
CA MET A 293 -10.10 0.13 -17.58
C MET A 293 -9.25 0.09 -16.30
N LEU A 294 -8.82 1.26 -15.80
CA LEU A 294 -8.10 1.35 -14.53
C LEU A 294 -8.98 0.88 -13.37
N SER A 295 -10.24 1.32 -13.31
CA SER A 295 -11.21 0.87 -12.30
C SER A 295 -11.43 -0.64 -12.36
N LEU A 296 -11.60 -1.21 -13.56
CA LEU A 296 -11.75 -2.64 -13.77
C LEU A 296 -10.50 -3.43 -13.31
N MET A 297 -9.32 -2.96 -13.68
CA MET A 297 -8.04 -3.54 -13.27
C MET A 297 -7.93 -3.64 -11.75
N LEU A 298 -8.25 -2.57 -11.03
CA LEU A 298 -8.14 -2.53 -9.58
C LEU A 298 -9.26 -3.33 -8.90
N THR A 299 -10.46 -3.37 -9.48
CA THR A 299 -11.56 -4.25 -9.01
C THR A 299 -11.14 -5.72 -9.11
N CYS A 300 -10.62 -6.15 -10.25
CA CYS A 300 -10.05 -7.48 -10.42
C CYS A 300 -8.88 -7.75 -9.48
N GLY A 301 -8.10 -6.72 -9.15
CA GLY A 301 -7.01 -6.78 -8.18
C GLY A 301 -7.47 -7.10 -6.76
N ILE A 302 -8.69 -6.70 -6.34
CA ILE A 302 -9.27 -7.09 -5.04
C ILE A 302 -9.47 -8.61 -5.01
N VAL A 303 -10.09 -9.16 -6.05
CA VAL A 303 -10.30 -10.62 -6.18
C VAL A 303 -8.96 -11.35 -6.18
N SER A 304 -8.01 -10.86 -6.97
CA SER A 304 -6.65 -11.40 -7.03
C SER A 304 -5.99 -11.49 -5.67
N ARG A 305 -6.09 -10.42 -4.88
CA ARG A 305 -5.47 -10.36 -3.54
C ARG A 305 -6.02 -11.42 -2.59
N LEU A 306 -7.34 -11.60 -2.60
CA LEU A 306 -8.00 -12.62 -1.76
C LEU A 306 -7.64 -14.04 -2.20
N VAL A 307 -7.74 -14.33 -3.50
CA VAL A 307 -7.41 -15.64 -4.08
C VAL A 307 -5.93 -15.98 -3.89
N SER A 308 -5.03 -15.02 -4.14
CA SER A 308 -3.60 -15.23 -3.95
C SER A 308 -3.21 -15.48 -2.49
N GLY A 309 -3.93 -14.87 -1.53
CA GLY A 309 -3.76 -15.20 -0.11
C GLY A 309 -4.05 -16.66 0.17
N MET A 310 -5.18 -17.19 -0.32
CA MET A 310 -5.54 -18.62 -0.17
C MET A 310 -4.55 -19.55 -0.89
N ILE A 311 -4.04 -19.14 -2.05
CA ILE A 311 -3.01 -19.90 -2.78
C ILE A 311 -1.71 -19.90 -1.95
N CYS A 312 -1.32 -18.76 -1.41
CA CYS A 312 -0.11 -18.60 -0.63
C CYS A 312 -0.11 -19.48 0.64
N ASP A 313 -1.26 -19.62 1.30
CA ASP A 313 -1.42 -20.50 2.46
C ASP A 313 -1.18 -21.98 2.12
N ARG A 314 -1.41 -22.38 0.84
CA ARG A 314 -1.23 -23.76 0.38
C ARG A 314 0.16 -24.05 -0.18
N ILE A 315 0.73 -23.13 -0.96
CA ILE A 315 1.96 -23.39 -1.73
C ILE A 315 3.17 -22.58 -1.24
N GLY A 316 2.96 -21.66 -0.27
CA GLY A 316 4.00 -20.77 0.29
C GLY A 316 4.25 -19.52 -0.53
N GLY A 317 4.93 -18.55 0.10
CA GLY A 317 5.13 -17.21 -0.47
C GLY A 317 5.93 -17.21 -1.76
N LEU A 318 7.02 -17.98 -1.83
CA LEU A 318 7.92 -17.98 -3.00
C LEU A 318 7.27 -18.55 -4.27
N LYS A 319 6.50 -19.63 -4.15
CA LYS A 319 5.78 -20.21 -5.30
C LYS A 319 4.64 -19.29 -5.76
N THR A 320 3.98 -18.62 -4.82
CA THR A 320 2.92 -17.62 -5.15
C THR A 320 3.51 -16.42 -5.86
N LEU A 321 4.69 -15.94 -5.46
CA LEU A 321 5.42 -14.89 -6.15
C LEU A 321 5.76 -15.30 -7.59
N MET A 322 6.28 -16.52 -7.79
CA MET A 322 6.60 -17.05 -9.12
C MET A 322 5.36 -17.12 -10.01
N LEU A 323 4.25 -17.68 -9.50
CA LEU A 323 2.99 -17.78 -10.22
C LEU A 323 2.47 -16.40 -10.63
N GLY A 324 2.42 -15.44 -9.69
CA GLY A 324 1.99 -14.07 -9.96
C GLY A 324 2.88 -13.40 -11.00
N SER A 325 4.21 -13.59 -10.92
CA SER A 325 5.16 -12.99 -11.88
C SER A 325 5.00 -13.55 -13.30
N VAL A 326 4.77 -14.86 -13.45
CA VAL A 326 4.49 -15.46 -14.76
C VAL A 326 3.20 -14.89 -15.34
N LEU A 327 2.13 -14.88 -14.55
CA LEU A 327 0.82 -14.40 -14.97
C LEU A 327 0.85 -12.88 -15.29
N GLN A 328 1.57 -12.08 -14.51
CA GLN A 328 1.78 -10.65 -14.80
C GLN A 328 2.53 -10.46 -16.12
N GLY A 329 3.56 -11.26 -16.38
CA GLY A 329 4.28 -11.23 -17.66
C GLY A 329 3.38 -11.55 -18.84
N VAL A 330 2.52 -12.57 -18.72
CA VAL A 330 1.52 -12.90 -19.74
C VAL A 330 0.57 -11.74 -19.97
N ALA A 331 0.05 -11.12 -18.90
CA ALA A 331 -0.85 -9.97 -19.05
C ALA A 331 -0.18 -8.77 -19.73
N LEU A 332 1.10 -8.48 -19.40
CA LEU A 332 1.86 -7.41 -20.07
C LEU A 332 2.08 -7.72 -21.57
N LEU A 333 2.33 -8.99 -21.92
CA LEU A 333 2.47 -9.40 -23.31
C LEU A 333 1.17 -9.19 -24.12
N LEU A 334 0.01 -9.27 -23.50
CA LEU A 334 -1.28 -9.04 -24.18
C LEU A 334 -1.48 -7.60 -24.62
N PHE A 335 -0.81 -6.62 -23.98
CA PHE A 335 -0.87 -5.23 -24.40
C PHE A 335 -0.01 -4.91 -25.64
N LEU A 336 0.85 -5.83 -26.12
CA LEU A 336 1.71 -5.58 -27.28
C LEU A 336 0.99 -5.77 -28.62
N PRO A 337 0.27 -6.91 -28.88
CA PRO A 337 -0.30 -7.16 -30.20
C PRO A 337 -1.73 -6.62 -30.36
N PHE A 338 -2.37 -6.15 -29.29
CA PHE A 338 -3.82 -5.89 -29.30
C PHE A 338 -4.14 -4.47 -28.82
N ASP A 339 -4.41 -3.58 -29.77
CA ASP A 339 -4.82 -2.19 -29.49
C ASP A 339 -6.33 -1.99 -29.53
N GLY A 340 -7.12 -3.03 -29.83
CA GLY A 340 -8.59 -2.96 -29.90
C GLY A 340 -9.22 -2.73 -28.52
N LEU A 341 -10.29 -1.93 -28.45
CA LEU A 341 -10.95 -1.55 -27.20
C LEU A 341 -11.32 -2.74 -26.32
N ALA A 342 -11.95 -3.78 -26.87
CA ALA A 342 -12.34 -4.97 -26.13
C ALA A 342 -11.12 -5.74 -25.59
N ALA A 343 -10.05 -5.83 -26.40
CA ALA A 343 -8.82 -6.50 -25.99
C ALA A 343 -8.12 -5.76 -24.84
N LEU A 344 -8.13 -4.44 -24.86
CA LEU A 344 -7.58 -3.62 -23.76
C LEU A 344 -8.36 -3.80 -22.45
N TYR A 345 -9.69 -3.90 -22.50
CA TYR A 345 -10.49 -4.25 -21.31
C TYR A 345 -10.14 -5.63 -20.76
N ILE A 346 -10.00 -6.64 -21.65
CA ILE A 346 -9.62 -8.00 -21.25
C ILE A 346 -8.20 -8.00 -20.66
N ALA A 347 -7.24 -7.36 -21.32
CA ALA A 347 -5.86 -7.29 -20.85
C ALA A 347 -5.78 -6.57 -19.48
N SER A 348 -6.54 -5.48 -19.28
CA SER A 348 -6.63 -4.76 -18.02
C SER A 348 -7.23 -5.62 -16.90
N ALA A 349 -8.32 -6.34 -17.17
CA ALA A 349 -8.93 -7.26 -16.21
C ALA A 349 -7.97 -8.40 -15.81
N LEU A 350 -7.32 -9.04 -16.78
CA LEU A 350 -6.35 -10.10 -16.54
C LEU A 350 -5.13 -9.59 -15.78
N PHE A 351 -4.62 -8.41 -16.14
CA PHE A 351 -3.52 -7.79 -15.43
C PHE A 351 -3.89 -7.56 -13.96
N GLY A 352 -5.09 -7.06 -13.68
CA GLY A 352 -5.61 -6.90 -12.33
C GLY A 352 -5.71 -8.21 -11.58
N LEU A 353 -6.26 -9.26 -12.21
CA LEU A 353 -6.39 -10.60 -11.62
C LEU A 353 -5.04 -11.26 -11.29
N PHE A 354 -3.98 -10.89 -11.97
CA PHE A 354 -2.69 -11.56 -11.84
C PHE A 354 -1.71 -10.87 -10.89
N GLN A 355 -1.86 -9.56 -10.64
CA GLN A 355 -0.89 -8.78 -9.88
C GLN A 355 -1.15 -8.73 -8.36
N GLY A 356 -2.40 -8.92 -7.90
CA GLY A 356 -2.80 -8.59 -6.53
C GLY A 356 -2.06 -9.34 -5.42
N GLY A 357 -1.55 -10.54 -5.71
CA GLY A 357 -0.84 -11.39 -4.76
C GLY A 357 0.67 -11.20 -4.69
N ILE A 358 1.28 -10.49 -5.63
CA ILE A 358 2.76 -10.41 -5.76
C ILE A 358 3.37 -9.68 -4.56
N VAL A 359 2.92 -8.46 -4.27
CA VAL A 359 3.50 -7.65 -3.20
C VAL A 359 3.32 -8.28 -1.81
N PRO A 360 2.15 -8.80 -1.41
CA PRO A 360 2.01 -9.52 -0.14
C PRO A 360 2.92 -10.74 0.01
N SER A 361 3.23 -11.42 -1.09
CA SER A 361 4.09 -12.60 -1.06
C SER A 361 5.49 -12.31 -0.52
N TYR A 362 6.05 -11.11 -0.77
CA TYR A 362 7.36 -10.73 -0.21
C TYR A 362 7.35 -10.72 1.33
N ALA A 363 6.29 -10.20 1.94
CA ALA A 363 6.17 -10.19 3.39
C ALA A 363 6.11 -11.61 3.97
N ILE A 364 5.45 -12.53 3.26
CA ILE A 364 5.33 -13.93 3.66
C ILE A 364 6.68 -14.64 3.50
N ILE A 365 7.36 -14.47 2.36
CA ILE A 365 8.71 -15.03 2.11
C ILE A 365 9.69 -14.61 3.22
N ILE A 366 9.65 -13.33 3.62
CA ILE A 366 10.54 -12.86 4.70
C ILE A 366 10.19 -13.54 6.03
N ARG A 367 8.91 -13.70 6.34
CA ARG A 367 8.49 -14.39 7.58
C ARG A 367 8.79 -15.89 7.58
N GLU A 368 8.78 -16.53 6.42
CA GLU A 368 9.06 -17.95 6.26
C GLU A 368 10.58 -18.27 6.37
N HIS A 369 11.45 -17.35 5.93
CA HIS A 369 12.87 -17.65 5.72
C HIS A 369 13.83 -16.80 6.55
N PHE A 370 13.39 -15.74 7.22
CA PHE A 370 14.27 -14.88 8.02
C PHE A 370 13.91 -14.91 9.51
N SER A 371 14.85 -14.50 10.35
CA SER A 371 14.66 -14.44 11.80
C SER A 371 13.46 -13.55 12.18
N PRO A 372 12.56 -14.01 13.05
CA PRO A 372 11.41 -13.21 13.52
C PRO A 372 11.81 -11.86 14.12
N LYS A 373 13.00 -11.75 14.73
CA LYS A 373 13.51 -10.50 15.33
C LYS A 373 13.73 -9.39 14.30
N GLU A 374 14.10 -9.76 13.07
CA GLU A 374 14.43 -8.82 12.00
C GLU A 374 13.34 -8.74 10.93
N ALA A 375 12.34 -9.62 10.97
CA ALA A 375 11.33 -9.76 9.91
C ALA A 375 10.58 -8.45 9.66
N GLY A 376 10.22 -7.70 10.70
CA GLY A 376 9.50 -6.43 10.55
C GLY A 376 10.28 -5.38 9.77
N ALA A 377 11.55 -5.16 10.14
CA ALA A 377 12.43 -4.20 9.45
C ALA A 377 12.70 -4.61 8.00
N ARG A 378 12.89 -5.92 7.75
CA ARG A 378 13.12 -6.45 6.40
C ARG A 378 11.89 -6.35 5.51
N VAL A 379 10.71 -6.66 6.03
CA VAL A 379 9.44 -6.45 5.32
C VAL A 379 9.28 -4.98 4.96
N GLY A 380 9.47 -4.07 5.90
CA GLY A 380 9.39 -2.63 5.66
C GLY A 380 10.35 -2.17 4.56
N SER A 381 11.59 -2.66 4.57
CA SER A 381 12.59 -2.34 3.55
C SER A 381 12.20 -2.85 2.15
N VAL A 382 11.68 -4.08 2.03
CA VAL A 382 11.23 -4.60 0.72
C VAL A 382 9.96 -3.91 0.24
N ILE A 383 9.03 -3.55 1.13
CA ILE A 383 7.87 -2.73 0.77
C ILE A 383 8.33 -1.34 0.27
N MET A 384 9.34 -0.74 0.91
CA MET A 384 9.93 0.51 0.39
C MET A 384 10.48 0.31 -1.02
N ALA A 385 11.18 -0.79 -1.31
CA ALA A 385 11.66 -1.10 -2.66
C ALA A 385 10.52 -1.21 -3.67
N THR A 386 9.36 -1.79 -3.28
CA THR A 386 8.18 -1.84 -4.17
C THR A 386 7.65 -0.44 -4.49
N LEU A 387 7.62 0.47 -3.52
CA LEU A 387 7.17 1.86 -3.73
C LEU A 387 8.13 2.64 -4.62
N VAL A 388 9.45 2.45 -4.43
CA VAL A 388 10.48 3.00 -5.33
C VAL A 388 10.32 2.43 -6.74
N GLY A 389 10.00 1.14 -6.86
CA GLY A 389 9.69 0.49 -8.14
C GLY A 389 8.47 1.10 -8.82
N MET A 390 7.38 1.34 -8.10
CA MET A 390 6.19 2.03 -8.61
C MET A 390 6.53 3.46 -9.10
N ALA A 391 7.29 4.20 -8.31
CA ALA A 391 7.74 5.55 -8.65
C ALA A 391 8.59 5.55 -9.94
N LEU A 392 9.60 4.69 -9.99
CA LEU A 392 10.52 4.58 -11.12
C LEU A 392 9.78 4.14 -12.40
N GLY A 393 8.93 3.12 -12.31
CA GLY A 393 8.24 2.56 -13.46
C GLY A 393 7.23 3.52 -14.08
N GLY A 394 6.50 4.30 -13.25
CA GLY A 394 5.60 5.35 -13.73
C GLY A 394 6.36 6.42 -14.53
N TRP A 395 7.44 6.98 -13.97
CA TRP A 395 8.26 7.98 -14.66
C TRP A 395 8.95 7.42 -15.90
N MET A 396 9.55 6.23 -15.80
CA MET A 396 10.31 5.60 -16.88
C MET A 396 9.43 5.28 -18.09
N SER A 397 8.18 4.87 -17.85
CA SER A 397 7.21 4.62 -18.93
C SER A 397 6.87 5.89 -19.70
N GLY A 398 6.68 7.02 -18.99
CA GLY A 398 6.51 8.33 -19.61
C GLY A 398 7.74 8.76 -20.40
N LYS A 399 8.95 8.55 -19.86
CA LYS A 399 10.20 8.88 -20.54
C LYS A 399 10.42 8.06 -21.80
N LEU A 400 10.11 6.78 -21.78
CA LEU A 400 10.17 5.92 -22.95
C LEU A 400 9.17 6.35 -24.02
N PHE A 401 7.96 6.76 -23.62
CA PHE A 401 7.01 7.33 -24.54
C PHE A 401 7.52 8.64 -25.18
N ASP A 402 8.08 9.55 -24.40
CA ASP A 402 8.64 10.82 -24.92
C ASP A 402 9.78 10.59 -25.93
N LEU A 403 10.56 9.50 -25.76
CA LEU A 403 11.66 9.16 -26.65
C LEU A 403 11.24 8.41 -27.92
N THR A 404 10.18 7.59 -27.84
CA THR A 404 9.79 6.66 -28.92
C THR A 404 8.48 7.01 -29.59
N GLY A 405 7.68 7.89 -29.00
CA GLY A 405 6.33 8.20 -29.46
C GLY A 405 5.32 7.05 -29.27
N SER A 406 5.69 5.98 -28.55
CA SER A 406 4.86 4.78 -28.42
C SER A 406 4.98 4.13 -27.05
N TYR A 407 3.86 3.60 -26.55
CA TYR A 407 3.85 2.80 -25.32
C TYR A 407 4.38 1.36 -25.50
N HIS A 408 4.59 0.87 -26.75
CA HIS A 408 5.19 -0.46 -26.96
C HIS A 408 6.55 -0.61 -26.27
N ALA A 409 7.41 0.43 -26.37
CA ALA A 409 8.70 0.44 -25.69
C ALA A 409 8.55 0.39 -24.15
N ALA A 410 7.52 1.07 -23.58
CA ALA A 410 7.25 1.04 -22.17
C ALA A 410 6.73 -0.34 -21.71
N PHE A 411 5.87 -1.01 -22.48
CA PHE A 411 5.45 -2.39 -22.20
C PHE A 411 6.61 -3.38 -22.25
N ILE A 412 7.47 -3.32 -23.29
CA ILE A 412 8.68 -4.16 -23.42
C ILE A 412 9.59 -3.96 -22.21
N ASN A 413 9.81 -2.71 -21.79
CA ASN A 413 10.57 -2.39 -20.59
C ASN A 413 9.92 -3.01 -19.34
N GLY A 414 8.60 -2.90 -19.18
CA GLY A 414 7.86 -3.55 -18.09
C GLY A 414 8.06 -5.07 -18.08
N ILE A 415 7.99 -5.72 -19.23
CA ILE A 415 8.26 -7.15 -19.40
C ILE A 415 9.69 -7.50 -19.00
N ALA A 416 10.69 -6.71 -19.40
CA ALA A 416 12.09 -6.94 -19.03
C ALA A 416 12.29 -6.88 -17.50
N TRP A 417 11.71 -5.89 -16.83
CA TRP A 417 11.72 -5.82 -15.36
C TRP A 417 10.97 -6.98 -14.70
N ASN A 418 9.83 -7.39 -15.25
CA ASN A 418 9.10 -8.56 -14.75
C ASN A 418 9.90 -9.86 -14.91
N LEU A 419 10.62 -10.03 -16.02
CA LEU A 419 11.52 -11.16 -16.23
C LEU A 419 12.67 -11.16 -15.22
N LEU A 420 13.22 -10.00 -14.86
CA LEU A 420 14.22 -9.89 -13.80
C LEU A 420 13.65 -10.37 -12.46
N ASN A 421 12.45 -9.91 -12.08
CA ASN A 421 11.77 -10.39 -10.88
C ASN A 421 11.55 -11.91 -10.90
N LEU A 422 11.02 -12.44 -11.99
CA LEU A 422 10.79 -13.88 -12.16
C LEU A 422 12.11 -14.68 -12.08
N SER A 423 13.17 -14.19 -12.71
CA SER A 423 14.50 -14.83 -12.69
C SER A 423 15.05 -14.91 -11.26
N ILE A 424 14.91 -13.85 -10.48
CA ILE A 424 15.31 -13.85 -9.06
C ILE A 424 14.47 -14.85 -8.26
N ALA A 425 13.14 -14.86 -8.45
CA ALA A 425 12.26 -15.79 -7.76
C ALA A 425 12.58 -17.27 -8.10
N LEU A 426 12.85 -17.58 -9.37
CA LEU A 426 13.29 -18.89 -9.85
C LEU A 426 14.65 -19.28 -9.23
N PHE A 427 15.61 -18.36 -9.22
CA PHE A 427 16.93 -18.57 -8.61
C PHE A 427 16.81 -18.89 -7.11
N LEU A 428 16.02 -18.11 -6.36
CA LEU A 428 15.79 -18.34 -4.94
C LEU A 428 15.10 -19.70 -4.70
N SER A 429 14.13 -20.07 -5.56
CA SER A 429 13.44 -21.35 -5.48
C SER A 429 14.40 -22.54 -5.75
N TRP A 430 15.27 -22.42 -6.75
CA TRP A 430 16.28 -23.42 -7.06
C TRP A 430 17.27 -23.57 -5.90
N ARG A 431 17.78 -22.46 -5.35
CA ARG A 431 18.69 -22.43 -4.21
C ARG A 431 18.06 -23.08 -2.96
N TYR A 432 16.79 -22.76 -2.71
CA TYR A 432 16.06 -23.36 -1.58
C TYR A 432 15.97 -24.88 -1.70
N ARG A 433 15.58 -25.39 -2.86
CA ARG A 433 15.52 -26.86 -3.11
C ARG A 433 16.88 -27.51 -2.91
N ARG A 434 17.95 -26.91 -3.41
CA ARG A 434 19.32 -27.43 -3.27
C ARG A 434 19.77 -27.43 -1.81
N SER A 435 19.48 -26.39 -1.05
CA SER A 435 19.79 -26.33 0.38
C SER A 435 19.07 -27.42 1.16
N GLN A 436 17.79 -27.67 0.88
CA GLN A 436 17.04 -28.75 1.53
C GLN A 436 17.58 -30.15 1.19
N GLN A 437 18.01 -30.38 -0.04
CA GLN A 437 18.64 -31.67 -0.44
C GLN A 437 19.98 -31.89 0.29
N GLN A 438 20.81 -30.86 0.47
CA GLN A 438 22.06 -30.94 1.20
C GLN A 438 21.84 -31.24 2.69
N LEU A 439 20.81 -30.61 3.30
CA LEU A 439 20.47 -30.92 4.70
C LEU A 439 19.96 -32.34 4.88
N ALA A 440 19.18 -32.86 3.92
CA ALA A 440 18.68 -34.24 3.97
C ALA A 440 19.77 -35.31 3.75
N GLN A 441 20.89 -34.95 3.13
CA GLN A 441 22.02 -35.82 2.87
C GLN A 441 23.13 -35.75 3.95
N SER A 442 23.06 -34.77 4.85
CA SER A 442 23.99 -34.68 5.99
C SER A 442 23.64 -35.79 6.98
N PRO A 443 24.59 -36.74 7.31
CA PRO A 443 24.33 -37.76 8.31
C PRO A 443 23.99 -37.07 9.62
N SER A 444 22.93 -37.54 10.29
CA SER A 444 22.63 -37.15 11.67
C SER A 444 23.86 -37.54 12.49
N VAL A 445 24.60 -36.54 12.97
CA VAL A 445 25.60 -36.77 14.00
C VAL A 445 24.79 -37.15 15.23
N ALA A 446 24.75 -38.45 15.49
CA ALA A 446 24.15 -39.08 16.66
C ALA A 446 24.96 -38.76 17.92
#